data_ec5beeb5c9b9d69126af6f05bd889e90
#
_entry.id   ec5beeb5c9b9d69126af6f05bd889e90
#
_cell.length_a   1.000
_cell.length_b   1.000
_cell.length_c   1.000
_cell.angle_alpha   90.00
_cell.angle_beta   90.00
_cell.angle_gamma   90.00
#
_symmetry.space_group_name_H-M   'P 1'
#
loop_
_entity.id
_entity.type
_entity.pdbx_description
1 polymer ?
#
loop_
_entity_poly.entity_id
_entity_poly.type
_entity_poly.pdbx_seq_one_letter_code
_entity_poly.pdbx_strand_id
1 'polypeptide(L)'
;MTFYGYRRPDGRVGVRNRVLILPASVCATDTARIIAQQVEGAISFNNQQGCSQVAPDQQFTMDVMAGYAANPNIYGTVVVSLGCENCQMDLVVKAIEERTNKPLKQVIIQEAGGTLKAVDMAVRYAKEMVAEASMLQKEEFPI
;
A
#
# COMPACT_ATOMS: atom_id res chain seq x y z
N MET A 1 25.48 13.84 -14.19
CA MET A 1 24.02 13.89 -14.36
C MET A 1 23.35 13.80 -13.01
N THR A 2 22.28 14.55 -12.76
CA THR A 2 21.53 14.55 -11.50
C THR A 2 20.04 14.45 -11.77
N PHE A 3 19.28 14.06 -10.77
CA PHE A 3 17.81 14.05 -10.80
C PHE A 3 17.22 14.53 -9.49
N TYR A 4 15.95 14.96 -9.49
CA TYR A 4 15.24 15.39 -8.30
C TYR A 4 14.29 14.30 -7.82
N GLY A 5 14.40 13.94 -6.53
CA GLY A 5 13.59 12.90 -5.93
C GLY A 5 13.33 13.10 -4.43
N TYR A 6 12.55 12.21 -3.88
CA TYR A 6 12.21 12.16 -2.46
C TYR A 6 13.05 11.08 -1.77
N ARG A 7 13.82 11.47 -0.75
CA ARG A 7 14.55 10.51 0.09
C ARG A 7 13.56 9.73 0.97
N ARG A 8 13.76 8.44 1.03
CA ARG A 8 12.99 7.55 1.93
C ARG A 8 13.76 7.25 3.21
N PRO A 9 13.06 6.81 4.30
CA PRO A 9 13.72 6.45 5.56
C PRO A 9 14.79 5.36 5.42
N ASP A 10 14.65 4.48 4.43
CA ASP A 10 15.63 3.42 4.10
C ASP A 10 16.80 3.88 3.20
N GLY A 11 16.90 5.19 2.93
CA GLY A 11 17.94 5.80 2.11
C GLY A 11 17.71 5.76 0.60
N ARG A 12 16.73 5.00 0.11
CA ARG A 12 16.37 4.97 -1.31
C ARG A 12 15.70 6.27 -1.75
N VAL A 13 15.67 6.53 -3.05
CA VAL A 13 15.12 7.76 -3.62
C VAL A 13 14.04 7.43 -4.64
N GLY A 14 12.87 8.03 -4.48
CA GLY A 14 11.76 7.92 -5.42
C GLY A 14 11.52 9.24 -6.16
N VAL A 15 11.23 9.18 -7.45
CA VAL A 15 10.86 10.37 -8.25
C VAL A 15 9.37 10.73 -8.11
N ARG A 16 8.58 9.82 -7.54
CA ARG A 16 7.15 9.98 -7.21
C ARG A 16 6.94 9.95 -5.71
N ASN A 17 5.77 10.40 -5.27
CA ASN A 17 5.41 10.45 -3.85
C ASN A 17 3.95 10.04 -3.66
N ARG A 18 3.62 8.79 -4.08
CA ARG A 18 2.26 8.26 -4.08
C ARG A 18 1.94 7.53 -2.79
N VAL A 19 0.67 7.53 -2.41
CA VAL A 19 0.13 6.64 -1.38
C VAL A 19 -0.47 5.41 -2.07
N LEU A 20 -0.05 4.23 -1.64
CA LEU A 20 -0.52 2.96 -2.20
C LEU A 20 -1.72 2.45 -1.39
N ILE A 21 -2.82 2.16 -2.06
CA ILE A 21 -3.93 1.38 -1.52
C ILE A 21 -3.74 -0.05 -2.03
N LEU A 22 -3.30 -0.92 -1.13
CA LEU A 22 -2.86 -2.29 -1.45
C LEU A 22 -3.94 -3.30 -1.10
N PRO A 23 -4.63 -3.90 -2.10
CA PRO A 23 -5.56 -4.99 -1.83
C PRO A 23 -4.80 -6.29 -1.52
N ALA A 24 -5.01 -6.88 -0.34
CA ALA A 24 -4.38 -8.13 0.06
C ALA A 24 -4.90 -9.34 -0.71
N SER A 25 -6.08 -9.22 -1.30
CA SER A 25 -6.70 -10.27 -2.12
C SER A 25 -7.57 -9.70 -3.22
N VAL A 26 -7.94 -10.57 -4.18
CA VAL A 26 -8.92 -10.24 -5.24
C VAL A 26 -10.22 -9.67 -4.66
N CYS A 27 -10.68 -10.19 -3.52
CA CYS A 27 -11.94 -9.76 -2.87
C CYS A 27 -11.87 -8.30 -2.35
N ALA A 28 -10.68 -7.77 -2.09
CA ALA A 28 -10.48 -6.40 -1.63
C ALA A 28 -10.16 -5.40 -2.78
N THR A 29 -9.96 -5.90 -4.01
CA THR A 29 -9.50 -5.10 -5.15
C THR A 29 -10.44 -3.95 -5.49
N ASP A 30 -11.75 -4.19 -5.58
CA ASP A 30 -12.71 -3.14 -5.89
C ASP A 30 -12.80 -2.09 -4.77
N THR A 31 -12.75 -2.53 -3.52
CA THR A 31 -12.71 -1.62 -2.37
C THR A 31 -11.45 -0.73 -2.43
N ALA A 32 -10.28 -1.31 -2.68
CA ALA A 32 -9.04 -0.54 -2.82
C ALA A 32 -9.09 0.46 -3.98
N ARG A 33 -9.66 0.07 -5.11
CA ARG A 33 -9.87 0.95 -6.27
C ARG A 33 -10.78 2.13 -5.92
N ILE A 34 -11.90 1.87 -5.26
CA ILE A 34 -12.85 2.91 -4.83
C ILE A 34 -12.16 3.91 -3.89
N ILE A 35 -11.35 3.44 -2.94
CA ILE A 35 -10.58 4.29 -2.02
C ILE A 35 -9.61 5.18 -2.80
N ALA A 36 -8.81 4.58 -3.69
CA ALA A 36 -7.81 5.31 -4.47
C ALA A 36 -8.44 6.41 -5.37
N GLN A 37 -9.62 6.16 -5.92
CA GLN A 37 -10.35 7.13 -6.74
C GLN A 37 -10.85 8.35 -5.95
N GLN A 38 -11.00 8.25 -4.63
CA GLN A 38 -11.48 9.34 -3.78
C GLN A 38 -10.35 10.22 -3.21
N VAL A 39 -9.09 9.83 -3.42
CA VAL A 39 -7.94 10.53 -2.83
C VAL A 39 -6.93 10.86 -3.92
N GLU A 40 -6.83 12.15 -4.26
CA GLU A 40 -5.78 12.60 -5.17
C GLU A 40 -4.39 12.31 -4.58
N GLY A 41 -3.52 11.70 -5.36
CA GLY A 41 -2.20 11.25 -4.89
C GLY A 41 -2.16 9.79 -4.43
N ALA A 42 -3.32 9.13 -4.26
CA ALA A 42 -3.40 7.70 -4.02
C ALA A 42 -3.46 6.91 -5.33
N ILE A 43 -2.94 5.70 -5.29
CA ILE A 43 -2.99 4.72 -6.38
C ILE A 43 -3.36 3.34 -5.84
N SER A 44 -3.95 2.51 -6.66
CA SER A 44 -4.12 1.07 -6.42
C SER A 44 -3.82 0.27 -7.68
N PHE A 45 -3.75 -1.03 -7.57
CA PHE A 45 -3.66 -1.95 -8.70
C PHE A 45 -4.64 -3.11 -8.52
N ASN A 46 -4.98 -3.77 -9.61
CA ASN A 46 -5.84 -4.95 -9.55
C ASN A 46 -5.04 -6.16 -9.07
N ASN A 47 -5.39 -6.67 -7.90
CA ASN A 47 -4.85 -7.93 -7.39
C ASN A 47 -5.86 -9.06 -7.69
N GLN A 48 -5.45 -10.03 -8.48
CA GLN A 48 -6.27 -11.21 -8.84
C GLN A 48 -5.97 -12.42 -7.96
N GLN A 49 -5.07 -12.29 -6.99
CA GLN A 49 -4.52 -13.33 -6.15
C GLN A 49 -4.81 -13.08 -4.67
N GLY A 50 -4.13 -13.78 -3.78
CA GLY A 50 -4.24 -13.60 -2.32
C GLY A 50 -5.26 -14.49 -1.64
N CYS A 51 -6.08 -15.21 -2.42
CA CYS A 51 -7.07 -16.17 -1.92
C CYS A 51 -7.00 -17.47 -2.75
N SER A 52 -7.30 -18.61 -2.11
CA SER A 52 -7.32 -19.94 -2.75
C SER A 52 -6.00 -20.33 -3.44
N GLN A 53 -4.87 -19.91 -2.87
CA GLN A 53 -3.54 -20.25 -3.36
C GLN A 53 -2.88 -21.34 -2.52
N VAL A 54 -2.04 -22.15 -3.17
CA VAL A 54 -1.13 -23.06 -2.46
C VAL A 54 0.07 -22.29 -1.88
N ALA A 55 0.70 -22.87 -0.86
CA ALA A 55 1.71 -22.16 -0.08
C ALA A 55 2.84 -21.47 -0.88
N PRO A 56 3.46 -22.08 -1.89
CA PRO A 56 4.49 -21.41 -2.69
C PRO A 56 3.97 -20.19 -3.45
N ASP A 57 2.78 -20.30 -4.06
CA ASP A 57 2.17 -19.20 -4.82
C ASP A 57 1.71 -18.08 -3.89
N GLN A 58 1.21 -18.43 -2.71
CA GLN A 58 0.84 -17.45 -1.68
C GLN A 58 2.06 -16.64 -1.23
N GLN A 59 3.19 -17.31 -0.98
CA GLN A 59 4.43 -16.62 -0.60
C GLN A 59 4.90 -15.67 -1.70
N PHE A 60 4.87 -16.11 -2.95
CA PHE A 60 5.22 -15.27 -4.09
C PHE A 60 4.32 -14.04 -4.20
N THR A 61 3.00 -14.21 -4.01
CA THR A 61 2.04 -13.10 -4.00
C THR A 61 2.36 -12.10 -2.89
N MET A 62 2.65 -12.56 -1.68
CA MET A 62 3.03 -11.68 -0.56
C MET A 62 4.35 -10.95 -0.85
N ASP A 63 5.33 -11.62 -1.46
CA ASP A 63 6.60 -11.00 -1.85
C ASP A 63 6.41 -9.88 -2.88
N VAL A 64 5.52 -10.07 -3.85
CA VAL A 64 5.16 -9.04 -4.84
C VAL A 64 4.48 -7.86 -4.16
N MET A 65 3.48 -8.10 -3.29
CA MET A 65 2.79 -7.04 -2.55
C MET A 65 3.75 -6.23 -1.67
N ALA A 66 4.64 -6.91 -0.94
CA ALA A 66 5.66 -6.26 -0.13
C ALA A 66 6.65 -5.45 -0.98
N GLY A 67 6.98 -5.94 -2.18
CA GLY A 67 7.77 -5.23 -3.18
C GLY A 67 7.12 -3.93 -3.66
N TYR A 68 5.81 -3.94 -3.92
CA TYR A 68 5.06 -2.72 -4.24
C TYR A 68 5.10 -1.70 -3.10
N ALA A 69 4.81 -2.14 -1.88
CA ALA A 69 4.86 -1.27 -0.70
C ALA A 69 6.28 -0.72 -0.45
N ALA A 70 7.31 -1.52 -0.68
CA ALA A 70 8.71 -1.12 -0.54
C ALA A 70 9.23 -0.22 -1.67
N ASN A 71 8.49 -0.07 -2.79
CA ASN A 71 8.93 0.77 -3.91
C ASN A 71 9.22 2.21 -3.45
N PRO A 72 10.37 2.82 -3.83
CA PRO A 72 10.73 4.17 -3.38
C PRO A 72 9.78 5.27 -3.89
N ASN A 73 8.99 5.03 -4.95
CA ASN A 73 7.96 5.96 -5.42
C ASN A 73 6.71 5.99 -4.53
N ILE A 74 6.60 5.06 -3.58
CA ILE A 74 5.51 4.99 -2.60
C ILE A 74 5.97 5.65 -1.30
N TYR A 75 5.20 6.63 -0.83
CA TYR A 75 5.39 7.28 0.46
C TYR A 75 4.96 6.39 1.61
N GLY A 76 3.75 5.85 1.51
CA GLY A 76 3.14 4.99 2.51
C GLY A 76 2.06 4.10 1.89
N THR A 77 1.61 3.11 2.64
CA THR A 77 0.67 2.10 2.16
C THR A 77 -0.51 1.94 3.13
N VAL A 78 -1.72 1.88 2.58
CA VAL A 78 -2.92 1.41 3.28
C VAL A 78 -3.25 0.03 2.72
N VAL A 79 -3.07 -1.00 3.52
CA VAL A 79 -3.44 -2.38 3.16
C VAL A 79 -4.93 -2.59 3.43
N VAL A 80 -5.63 -3.11 2.44
CA VAL A 80 -7.06 -3.43 2.53
C VAL A 80 -7.24 -4.92 2.33
N SER A 81 -7.82 -5.60 3.32
CA SER A 81 -8.13 -7.02 3.28
C SER A 81 -9.62 -7.26 3.46
N LEU A 82 -10.13 -8.42 2.99
CA LEU A 82 -11.51 -8.82 3.26
C LEU A 82 -11.65 -9.31 4.70
N GLY A 83 -10.74 -10.19 5.16
CA GLY A 83 -10.73 -10.79 6.50
C GLY A 83 -10.73 -12.31 6.51
N CYS A 84 -10.88 -12.99 5.36
CA CYS A 84 -10.89 -14.45 5.26
C CYS A 84 -9.98 -15.01 4.16
N GLU A 85 -9.12 -14.18 3.58
CA GLU A 85 -8.17 -14.56 2.54
C GLU A 85 -6.97 -15.36 3.07
N ASN A 86 -6.28 -16.09 2.19
CA ASN A 86 -5.04 -16.78 2.53
C ASN A 86 -3.89 -15.81 2.84
N CYS A 87 -3.79 -14.72 2.09
CA CYS A 87 -2.86 -13.62 2.40
C CYS A 87 -3.45 -12.75 3.52
N GLN A 88 -3.51 -13.31 4.73
CA GLN A 88 -4.06 -12.63 5.90
C GLN A 88 -3.33 -11.33 6.20
N MET A 89 -4.03 -10.38 6.80
CA MET A 89 -3.54 -9.03 7.06
C MET A 89 -2.20 -9.02 7.80
N ASP A 90 -2.07 -9.81 8.86
CA ASP A 90 -0.87 -9.90 9.68
C ASP A 90 0.34 -10.43 8.90
N LEU A 91 0.12 -11.40 8.02
CA LEU A 91 1.18 -11.95 7.16
C LEU A 91 1.66 -10.93 6.12
N VAL A 92 0.72 -10.22 5.49
CA VAL A 92 1.04 -9.16 4.51
C VAL A 92 1.76 -7.99 5.17
N VAL A 93 1.27 -7.54 6.33
CA VAL A 93 1.89 -6.46 7.11
C VAL A 93 3.32 -6.84 7.51
N LYS A 94 3.52 -8.03 8.04
CA LYS A 94 4.86 -8.54 8.39
C LYS A 94 5.80 -8.56 7.18
N ALA A 95 5.35 -9.08 6.04
CA ALA A 95 6.16 -9.11 4.83
C ALA A 95 6.55 -7.70 4.32
N ILE A 96 5.68 -6.71 4.52
CA ILE A 96 5.98 -5.31 4.21
C ILE A 96 7.00 -4.73 5.21
N GLU A 97 6.79 -4.91 6.51
CA GLU A 97 7.66 -4.38 7.57
C GLU A 97 9.08 -4.94 7.50
N GLU A 98 9.24 -6.18 7.04
CA GLU A 98 10.56 -6.79 6.78
C GLU A 98 11.33 -6.10 5.64
N ARG A 99 10.66 -5.37 4.76
CA ARG A 99 11.26 -4.73 3.57
C ARG A 99 11.32 -3.21 3.63
N THR A 100 10.51 -2.57 4.46
CA THR A 100 10.45 -1.12 4.54
C THR A 100 9.87 -0.65 5.88
N ASN A 101 10.32 0.53 6.33
CA ASN A 101 9.81 1.22 7.53
C ASN A 101 8.95 2.45 7.17
N LYS A 102 8.43 2.51 5.95
CA LYS A 102 7.53 3.58 5.51
C LYS A 102 6.17 3.50 6.20
N PRO A 103 5.39 4.60 6.25
CA PRO A 103 4.08 4.61 6.88
C PRO A 103 3.17 3.48 6.35
N LEU A 104 2.52 2.78 7.29
CA LEU A 104 1.67 1.63 7.01
C LEU A 104 0.40 1.71 7.84
N LYS A 105 -0.75 1.58 7.22
CA LYS A 105 -2.07 1.45 7.84
C LYS A 105 -2.78 0.23 7.29
N GLN A 106 -3.74 -0.29 8.04
CA GLN A 106 -4.45 -1.51 7.68
C GLN A 106 -5.96 -1.35 7.94
N VAL A 107 -6.76 -1.90 7.03
CA VAL A 107 -8.22 -1.93 7.14
C VAL A 107 -8.72 -3.31 6.73
N ILE A 108 -9.46 -3.97 7.61
CA ILE A 108 -10.11 -5.25 7.36
C ILE A 108 -11.60 -4.99 7.15
N ILE A 109 -12.12 -5.30 5.96
CA ILE A 109 -13.50 -4.96 5.55
C ILE A 109 -14.54 -5.56 6.50
N GLN A 110 -14.38 -6.85 6.87
CA GLN A 110 -15.32 -7.52 7.75
C GLN A 110 -15.30 -6.92 9.16
N GLU A 111 -14.14 -6.60 9.70
CA GLU A 111 -13.98 -5.98 11.02
C GLU A 111 -14.47 -4.53 11.05
N ALA A 112 -14.30 -3.79 9.98
CA ALA A 112 -14.81 -2.43 9.83
C ALA A 112 -16.35 -2.37 9.81
N GLY A 113 -17.00 -3.50 9.57
CA GLY A 113 -18.45 -3.60 9.44
C GLY A 113 -18.97 -3.38 8.03
N GLY A 114 -18.17 -3.76 7.04
CA GLY A 114 -18.51 -3.79 5.62
C GLY A 114 -17.77 -2.74 4.77
N THR A 115 -17.98 -2.85 3.46
CA THR A 115 -17.23 -2.09 2.44
C THR A 115 -17.32 -0.58 2.64
N LEU A 116 -18.51 -0.02 2.90
CA LEU A 116 -18.67 1.43 3.02
C LEU A 116 -17.91 2.01 4.21
N LYS A 117 -17.92 1.31 5.35
CA LYS A 117 -17.16 1.73 6.54
C LYS A 117 -15.66 1.57 6.33
N ALA A 118 -15.24 0.50 5.68
CA ALA A 118 -13.84 0.28 5.32
C ALA A 118 -13.33 1.38 4.37
N VAL A 119 -14.12 1.77 3.38
CA VAL A 119 -13.80 2.88 2.46
C VAL A 119 -13.63 4.19 3.25
N ASP A 120 -14.56 4.54 4.13
CA ASP A 120 -14.48 5.77 4.94
C ASP A 120 -13.20 5.80 5.80
N MET A 121 -12.88 4.70 6.47
CA MET A 121 -11.67 4.59 7.29
C MET A 121 -10.40 4.73 6.44
N ALA A 122 -10.31 3.98 5.34
CA ALA A 122 -9.13 3.95 4.49
C ALA A 122 -8.91 5.27 3.74
N VAL A 123 -9.98 5.95 3.32
CA VAL A 123 -9.91 7.30 2.72
C VAL A 123 -9.31 8.30 3.71
N ARG A 124 -9.71 8.26 4.99
CA ARG A 124 -9.10 9.10 6.03
C ARG A 124 -7.61 8.83 6.18
N TYR A 125 -7.20 7.57 6.31
CA TYR A 125 -5.79 7.20 6.40
C TYR A 125 -5.00 7.64 5.16
N ALA A 126 -5.55 7.44 3.98
CA ALA A 126 -4.90 7.85 2.73
C ALA A 126 -4.74 9.37 2.62
N LYS A 127 -5.75 10.15 3.03
CA LYS A 127 -5.67 11.62 3.05
C LYS A 127 -4.61 12.13 4.03
N GLU A 128 -4.52 11.54 5.23
CA GLU A 128 -3.48 11.85 6.20
C GLU A 128 -2.09 11.60 5.60
N MET A 129 -1.86 10.43 5.00
CA MET A 129 -0.58 10.10 4.35
C MET A 129 -0.27 11.02 3.16
N VAL A 130 -1.26 11.39 2.35
CA VAL A 130 -1.06 12.33 1.24
C VAL A 130 -0.68 13.72 1.78
N ALA A 131 -1.32 14.19 2.84
CA ALA A 131 -0.97 15.45 3.48
C ALA A 131 0.47 15.45 4.00
N GLU A 132 0.88 14.40 4.70
CA GLU A 132 2.26 14.22 5.17
C GLU A 132 3.25 14.16 3.99
N ALA A 133 2.93 13.38 2.95
CA ALA A 133 3.75 13.27 1.75
C ALA A 133 3.93 14.61 1.05
N SER A 134 2.90 15.47 1.05
CA SER A 134 2.94 16.80 0.42
C SER A 134 3.93 17.77 1.09
N MET A 135 4.30 17.51 2.34
CA MET A 135 5.28 18.32 3.08
C MET A 135 6.72 17.98 2.70
N LEU A 136 6.97 16.86 2.03
CA LEU A 136 8.30 16.47 1.62
C LEU A 136 8.76 17.30 0.41
N GLN A 137 10.00 17.77 0.50
CA GLN A 137 10.65 18.48 -0.60
C GLN A 137 11.51 17.52 -1.43
N LYS A 138 11.58 17.77 -2.73
CA LYS A 138 12.53 17.07 -3.59
C LYS A 138 13.94 17.58 -3.34
N GLU A 139 14.87 16.65 -3.25
CA GLU A 139 16.31 16.91 -3.18
C GLU A 139 16.97 16.49 -4.49
N GLU A 140 18.15 17.04 -4.76
CA GLU A 140 18.97 16.66 -5.91
C GLU A 140 19.86 15.46 -5.57
N PHE A 141 19.90 14.47 -6.44
CA PHE A 141 20.70 13.25 -6.28
C PHE A 141 21.54 13.00 -7.54
N PRO A 142 22.76 12.44 -7.41
CA PRO A 142 23.52 11.94 -8.54
C PRO A 142 22.84 10.70 -9.14
N ILE A 143 23.02 10.50 -10.44
CA ILE A 143 22.62 9.28 -11.17
C ILE A 143 23.73 8.26 -11.05
#